data_72e7b5849db9bc6b5fe457d6b1b4e4a1
#
_entry.id   72e7b5849db9bc6b5fe457d6b1b4e4a1
#
_cell.length_a   1.000
_cell.length_b   1.000
_cell.length_c   1.000
_cell.angle_alpha   90.00
_cell.angle_beta   90.00
_cell.angle_gamma   90.00
#
_symmetry.space_group_name_H-M   'P 1'
#
loop_
_entity.id
_entity.type
_entity.pdbx_description
1 polymer ?
#
loop_
_entity_poly.entity_id
_entity_poly.type
_entity_poly.pdbx_seq_one_letter_code
_entity_poly.pdbx_strand_id
1 'polypeptide(L)'
;CIARGLIEGHVLNLFAGFAKMPVKPNIIHLTGGLSQSKSWCQMIADIFDCETVPVKGEGAALGAAIHAAWVWKNENGLSCDLSQLVNPFIIFEEGLRCKPDKKNVKIYQNLFLSYEALVKRVRGQKGPDPFQLRKEFFLS
;
A
#
# COMPACT_ATOMS: atom_id res chain seq x y z
N CYS A 1 -13.63 7.07 14.57
CA CYS A 1 -13.79 5.70 15.03
C CYS A 1 -12.41 5.06 15.25
N ILE A 2 -12.20 4.39 16.41
CA ILE A 2 -10.90 3.81 16.82
C ILE A 2 -10.40 2.80 15.77
N ALA A 3 -11.26 1.92 15.27
CA ALA A 3 -10.90 0.91 14.27
C ALA A 3 -10.32 1.56 13.00
N ARG A 4 -10.92 2.64 12.50
CA ARG A 4 -10.39 3.38 11.33
C ARG A 4 -9.02 3.96 11.63
N GLY A 5 -8.81 4.57 12.79
CA GLY A 5 -7.51 5.15 13.17
C GLY A 5 -6.39 4.10 13.25
N LEU A 6 -6.70 2.89 13.74
CA LEU A 6 -5.73 1.78 13.74
C LEU A 6 -5.33 1.35 12.33
N ILE A 7 -6.31 1.24 11.44
CA ILE A 7 -6.10 0.86 10.04
C ILE A 7 -5.31 1.95 9.31
N GLU A 8 -5.67 3.24 9.48
CA GLU A 8 -4.95 4.37 8.90
C GLU A 8 -3.50 4.42 9.40
N GLY A 9 -3.28 4.23 10.71
CA GLY A 9 -1.94 4.20 11.29
C GLY A 9 -1.08 3.06 10.72
N HIS A 10 -1.67 1.90 10.47
CA HIS A 10 -0.98 0.77 9.82
C HIS A 10 -0.56 1.12 8.39
N VAL A 11 -1.45 1.70 7.58
CA VAL A 11 -1.14 2.11 6.20
C VAL A 11 -0.11 3.24 6.17
N LEU A 12 -0.20 4.23 7.09
CA LEU A 12 0.81 5.28 7.21
C LEU A 12 2.18 4.74 7.59
N ASN A 13 2.25 3.67 8.40
CA ASN A 13 3.51 3.00 8.70
C ASN A 13 4.12 2.32 7.45
N LEU A 14 3.30 1.66 6.65
CA LEU A 14 3.74 1.10 5.36
C LEU A 14 4.23 2.22 4.42
N PHE A 15 3.48 3.30 4.32
CA PHE A 15 3.85 4.46 3.52
C PHE A 15 5.17 5.10 3.98
N ALA A 16 5.41 5.23 5.29
CA ALA A 16 6.66 5.75 5.85
C ALA A 16 7.89 4.91 5.46
N GLY A 17 7.73 3.59 5.36
CA GLY A 17 8.75 2.69 4.83
C GLY A 17 8.96 2.89 3.33
N PHE A 18 7.86 2.93 2.59
CA PHE A 18 7.86 3.05 1.14
C PHE A 18 8.41 4.40 0.65
N ALA A 19 8.09 5.50 1.34
CA ALA A 19 8.56 6.85 1.01
C ALA A 19 10.10 7.00 1.04
N LYS A 20 10.81 6.06 1.66
CA LYS A 20 12.28 6.01 1.68
C LYS A 20 12.89 5.28 0.49
N MET A 21 12.08 4.60 -0.31
CA MET A 21 12.54 3.90 -1.51
C MET A 21 12.61 4.86 -2.70
N PRO A 22 13.60 4.72 -3.59
CA PRO A 22 13.75 5.58 -4.78
C PRO A 22 12.75 5.21 -5.90
N VAL A 23 11.60 4.66 -5.57
CA VAL A 23 10.59 4.16 -6.51
C VAL A 23 9.25 4.83 -6.23
N LYS A 24 8.61 5.37 -7.26
CA LYS A 24 7.20 5.81 -7.21
C LYS A 24 6.36 4.81 -8.01
N PRO A 25 5.39 4.14 -7.38
CA PRO A 25 4.51 3.25 -8.10
C PRO A 25 3.54 4.03 -8.99
N ASN A 26 3.24 3.50 -10.18
CA ASN A 26 2.15 4.00 -11.01
C ASN A 26 0.82 3.38 -10.60
N ILE A 27 0.86 2.16 -10.11
CA ILE A 27 -0.29 1.39 -9.65
C ILE A 27 0.14 0.45 -8.53
N ILE A 28 -0.73 0.25 -7.54
CA ILE A 28 -0.52 -0.68 -6.42
C ILE A 28 -1.49 -1.84 -6.57
N HIS A 29 -0.96 -3.04 -6.72
CA HIS A 29 -1.73 -4.27 -6.71
C HIS A 29 -1.95 -4.72 -5.26
N LEU A 30 -3.22 -4.93 -4.89
CA LEU A 30 -3.60 -5.34 -3.55
C LEU A 30 -4.02 -6.81 -3.55
N THR A 31 -3.64 -7.54 -2.50
CA THR A 31 -4.01 -8.95 -2.32
C THR A 31 -4.35 -9.22 -0.86
N GLY A 32 -5.03 -10.34 -0.61
CA GLY A 32 -5.48 -10.75 0.71
C GLY A 32 -6.87 -10.25 1.08
N GLY A 33 -7.38 -10.62 2.25
CA GLY A 33 -8.77 -10.40 2.64
C GLY A 33 -9.20 -8.93 2.66
N LEU A 34 -8.33 -8.02 3.09
CA LEU A 34 -8.64 -6.59 3.13
C LEU A 34 -8.79 -5.96 1.74
N SER A 35 -8.18 -6.53 0.70
CA SER A 35 -8.29 -6.04 -0.67
C SER A 35 -9.72 -6.12 -1.24
N GLN A 36 -10.60 -6.90 -0.61
CA GLN A 36 -12.02 -6.99 -0.96
C GLN A 36 -12.84 -5.79 -0.44
N SER A 37 -12.27 -4.95 0.40
CA SER A 37 -12.94 -3.75 0.91
C SER A 37 -12.60 -2.53 0.07
N LYS A 38 -13.60 -1.98 -0.63
CA LYS A 38 -13.43 -0.75 -1.43
C LYS A 38 -12.92 0.42 -0.60
N SER A 39 -13.37 0.55 0.65
CA SER A 39 -12.90 1.61 1.56
C SER A 39 -11.43 1.45 1.92
N TRP A 40 -10.93 0.22 2.04
CA TRP A 40 -9.52 -0.07 2.24
C TRP A 40 -8.69 0.27 0.99
N CYS A 41 -9.14 -0.15 -0.19
CA CYS A 41 -8.47 0.15 -1.46
C CYS A 41 -8.39 1.66 -1.69
N GLN A 42 -9.48 2.40 -1.43
CA GLN A 42 -9.51 3.86 -1.54
C GLN A 42 -8.56 4.54 -0.55
N MET A 43 -8.51 4.07 0.70
CA MET A 43 -7.60 4.62 1.71
C MET A 43 -6.13 4.48 1.28
N ILE A 44 -5.75 3.32 0.75
CA ILE A 44 -4.39 3.11 0.23
C ILE A 44 -4.13 4.02 -0.96
N ALA A 45 -5.09 4.13 -1.90
CA ALA A 45 -4.95 5.02 -3.04
C ALA A 45 -4.71 6.48 -2.61
N ASP A 46 -5.45 6.95 -1.60
CA ASP A 46 -5.37 8.32 -1.10
C ASP A 46 -4.07 8.58 -0.33
N ILE A 47 -3.60 7.62 0.50
CA ILE A 47 -2.36 7.76 1.27
C ILE A 47 -1.13 7.72 0.36
N PHE A 48 -1.12 6.83 -0.64
CA PHE A 48 0.00 6.68 -1.56
C PHE A 48 -0.05 7.63 -2.76
N ASP A 49 -1.12 8.40 -2.91
CA ASP A 49 -1.42 9.21 -4.11
C ASP A 49 -1.23 8.41 -5.40
N CYS A 50 -1.70 7.17 -5.41
CA CYS A 50 -1.48 6.20 -6.45
C CYS A 50 -2.73 5.36 -6.70
N GLU A 51 -2.94 4.96 -7.94
CA GLU A 51 -4.03 4.05 -8.29
C GLU A 51 -3.85 2.68 -7.63
N THR A 52 -4.94 2.08 -7.13
CA THR A 52 -4.94 0.74 -6.55
C THR A 52 -5.90 -0.17 -7.28
N VAL A 53 -5.54 -1.44 -7.42
CA VAL A 53 -6.42 -2.48 -7.95
C VAL A 53 -6.16 -3.81 -7.23
N PRO A 54 -7.20 -4.46 -6.70
CA PRO A 54 -7.05 -5.80 -6.15
C PRO A 54 -6.80 -6.84 -7.24
N VAL A 55 -6.00 -7.85 -6.90
CA VAL A 55 -5.80 -9.06 -7.71
C VAL A 55 -6.68 -10.16 -7.15
N LYS A 56 -7.39 -10.88 -8.01
CA LYS A 56 -8.21 -12.04 -7.64
C LYS A 56 -7.34 -13.19 -7.16
N GLY A 57 -7.83 -13.91 -6.17
CA GLY A 57 -7.22 -15.13 -5.67
C GLY A 57 -6.22 -14.94 -4.52
N GLU A 58 -5.64 -16.04 -4.07
CA GLU A 58 -4.68 -16.08 -2.97
C GLU A 58 -3.26 -15.84 -3.49
N GLY A 59 -2.85 -14.57 -3.55
CA GLY A 59 -1.60 -14.14 -4.16
C GLY A 59 -0.35 -14.83 -3.63
N ALA A 60 -0.27 -15.11 -2.32
CA ALA A 60 0.91 -15.71 -1.71
C ALA A 60 1.12 -17.17 -2.13
N ALA A 61 0.07 -18.00 -2.04
CA ALA A 61 0.14 -19.42 -2.43
C ALA A 61 0.37 -19.57 -3.93
N LEU A 62 -0.33 -18.78 -4.74
CA LEU A 62 -0.15 -18.76 -6.20
C LEU A 62 1.27 -18.32 -6.58
N GLY A 63 1.80 -17.27 -5.95
CA GLY A 63 3.16 -16.80 -6.19
C GLY A 63 4.22 -17.87 -5.88
N ALA A 64 4.05 -18.59 -4.77
CA ALA A 64 4.95 -19.71 -4.42
C ALA A 64 4.88 -20.84 -5.46
N ALA A 65 3.67 -21.21 -5.92
CA ALA A 65 3.49 -22.25 -6.93
C ALA A 65 4.11 -21.84 -8.29
N ILE A 66 3.90 -20.60 -8.71
CA ILE A 66 4.48 -20.08 -9.97
C ILE A 66 6.02 -20.06 -9.87
N HIS A 67 6.57 -19.62 -8.74
CA HIS A 67 8.02 -19.62 -8.55
C HIS A 67 8.60 -21.03 -8.59
N ALA A 68 7.97 -22.01 -7.93
CA ALA A 68 8.38 -23.41 -7.99
C ALA A 68 8.34 -23.96 -9.42
N ALA A 69 7.29 -23.66 -10.17
CA ALA A 69 7.15 -24.06 -11.58
C ALA A 69 8.24 -23.40 -12.45
N TRP A 70 8.57 -22.14 -12.19
CA TRP A 70 9.63 -21.42 -12.92
C TRP A 70 11.01 -22.04 -12.65
N VAL A 71 11.35 -22.33 -11.39
CA VAL A 71 12.60 -23.00 -11.01
C VAL A 71 12.69 -24.37 -11.70
N TRP A 72 11.63 -25.20 -11.59
CA TRP A 72 11.60 -26.52 -12.19
C TRP A 72 11.82 -26.49 -13.72
N LYS A 73 11.17 -25.54 -14.42
CA LYS A 73 11.37 -25.39 -15.86
C LYS A 73 12.81 -25.06 -16.21
N ASN A 74 13.42 -24.11 -15.51
CA ASN A 74 14.80 -23.69 -15.77
C ASN A 74 15.81 -24.83 -15.50
N GLU A 75 15.62 -25.61 -14.45
CA GLU A 75 16.45 -26.76 -14.12
C GLU A 75 16.35 -27.89 -15.15
N ASN A 76 15.20 -28.01 -15.84
CA ASN A 76 15.00 -28.99 -16.91
C ASN A 76 15.29 -28.44 -18.33
N GLY A 77 15.99 -27.33 -18.44
CA GLY A 77 16.38 -26.73 -19.71
C GLY A 77 15.24 -26.08 -20.51
N LEU A 78 14.06 -25.94 -19.90
CA LEU A 78 12.89 -25.25 -20.47
C LEU A 78 12.94 -23.77 -20.06
N SER A 79 13.89 -23.02 -20.60
CA SER A 79 14.00 -21.58 -20.29
C SER A 79 12.66 -20.88 -20.51
N CYS A 80 12.15 -20.22 -19.48
CA CYS A 80 10.86 -19.55 -19.47
C CYS A 80 10.98 -18.23 -18.74
N ASP A 81 10.48 -17.16 -19.36
CA ASP A 81 10.37 -15.87 -18.66
C ASP A 81 9.28 -15.98 -17.57
N LEU A 82 9.62 -15.50 -16.37
CA LEU A 82 8.70 -15.48 -15.23
C LEU A 82 7.40 -14.76 -15.57
N SER A 83 7.46 -13.67 -16.34
CA SER A 83 6.28 -12.91 -16.75
C SER A 83 5.29 -13.75 -17.59
N GLN A 84 5.78 -14.64 -18.43
CA GLN A 84 4.94 -15.54 -19.22
C GLN A 84 4.16 -16.54 -18.36
N LEU A 85 4.76 -16.96 -17.24
CA LEU A 85 4.10 -17.84 -16.28
C LEU A 85 3.10 -17.10 -15.40
N VAL A 86 3.38 -15.85 -15.07
CA VAL A 86 2.56 -15.04 -14.13
C VAL A 86 1.33 -14.46 -14.81
N ASN A 87 1.47 -13.93 -16.03
CA ASN A 87 0.42 -13.18 -16.73
C ASN A 87 -0.94 -13.89 -16.82
N PRO A 88 -1.04 -15.21 -17.09
CA PRO A 88 -2.32 -15.90 -17.16
C PRO A 88 -3.10 -15.91 -15.84
N PHE A 89 -2.42 -15.72 -14.71
CA PHE A 89 -3.00 -15.78 -13.38
C PHE A 89 -3.28 -14.42 -12.76
N ILE A 90 -2.82 -13.32 -13.39
CA ILE A 90 -3.13 -11.97 -12.91
C ILE A 90 -4.50 -11.54 -13.44
N ILE A 91 -5.50 -11.69 -12.61
CA ILE A 91 -6.86 -11.22 -12.88
C ILE A 91 -7.16 -10.07 -11.93
N PHE A 92 -7.45 -8.90 -12.48
CA PHE A 92 -7.77 -7.72 -11.68
C PHE A 92 -9.25 -7.67 -11.32
N GLU A 93 -9.54 -7.22 -10.09
CA GLU A 93 -10.90 -6.92 -9.63
C GLU A 93 -11.23 -5.46 -9.97
N GLU A 94 -11.56 -5.22 -11.27
CA GLU A 94 -11.77 -3.88 -11.81
C GLU A 94 -12.89 -3.10 -11.07
N GLY A 95 -13.89 -3.79 -10.53
CA GLY A 95 -14.95 -3.17 -9.74
C GLY A 95 -14.47 -2.52 -8.44
N LEU A 96 -13.31 -2.94 -7.94
CA LEU A 96 -12.67 -2.40 -6.72
C LEU A 96 -11.47 -1.49 -7.02
N ARG A 97 -11.18 -1.23 -8.29
CA ARG A 97 -10.16 -0.25 -8.69
C ARG A 97 -10.47 1.12 -8.09
N CYS A 98 -9.49 1.77 -7.49
CA CYS A 98 -9.61 3.09 -6.89
C CYS A 98 -8.54 4.04 -7.41
N LYS A 99 -8.97 5.27 -7.72
CA LYS A 99 -8.07 6.38 -8.01
C LYS A 99 -7.98 7.29 -6.79
N PRO A 100 -6.83 7.94 -6.55
CA PRO A 100 -6.68 8.84 -5.42
C PRO A 100 -7.62 10.06 -5.54
N ASP A 101 -8.33 10.38 -4.45
CA ASP A 101 -9.07 11.63 -4.31
C ASP A 101 -8.11 12.72 -3.84
N LYS A 102 -7.93 13.75 -4.64
CA LYS A 102 -6.99 14.84 -4.36
C LYS A 102 -7.29 15.62 -3.06
N LYS A 103 -8.54 15.63 -2.61
CA LYS A 103 -8.90 16.23 -1.31
C LYS A 103 -8.38 15.35 -0.16
N ASN A 104 -8.63 14.04 -0.25
CA ASN A 104 -8.15 13.08 0.75
C ASN A 104 -6.63 12.99 0.76
N VAL A 105 -5.98 13.02 -0.41
CA VAL A 105 -4.51 13.04 -0.52
C VAL A 105 -3.92 14.17 0.30
N LYS A 106 -4.45 15.41 0.18
CA LYS A 106 -3.99 16.55 1.00
C LYS A 106 -4.17 16.30 2.49
N ILE A 107 -5.32 15.74 2.89
CA ILE A 107 -5.60 15.38 4.29
C ILE A 107 -4.56 14.37 4.79
N TYR A 108 -4.29 13.32 4.04
CA TYR A 108 -3.31 12.31 4.44
C TYR A 108 -1.87 12.81 4.42
N GLN A 109 -1.50 13.70 3.51
CA GLN A 109 -0.18 14.35 3.54
C GLN A 109 0.04 15.12 4.84
N ASN A 110 -0.93 15.91 5.29
CA ASN A 110 -0.85 16.63 6.56
C ASN A 110 -0.88 15.68 7.77
N LEU A 111 -1.73 14.66 7.73
CA LEU A 111 -1.79 13.64 8.78
C LEU A 111 -0.46 12.87 8.89
N PHE A 112 0.21 12.63 7.77
CA PHE A 112 1.50 11.97 7.75
C PHE A 112 2.59 12.78 8.46
N LEU A 113 2.61 14.10 8.32
CA LEU A 113 3.54 14.96 9.09
C LEU A 113 3.35 14.80 10.60
N SER A 114 2.09 14.79 11.06
CA SER A 114 1.77 14.54 12.47
C SER A 114 2.15 13.13 12.91
N TYR A 115 1.95 12.13 12.03
CA TYR A 115 2.34 10.74 12.27
C TYR A 115 3.85 10.61 12.44
N GLU A 116 4.66 11.18 11.54
CA GLU A 116 6.12 11.15 11.64
C GLU A 116 6.63 11.83 12.93
N ALA A 117 6.03 12.96 13.28
CA ALA A 117 6.38 13.65 14.52
C ALA A 117 6.06 12.79 15.75
N LEU A 118 4.92 12.09 15.75
CA LEU A 118 4.54 11.16 16.80
C LEU A 118 5.50 9.95 16.88
N VAL A 119 5.88 9.37 15.75
CA VAL A 119 6.85 8.26 15.68
C VAL A 119 8.21 8.70 16.25
N LYS A 120 8.69 9.89 15.91
CA LYS A 120 9.93 10.44 16.48
C LYS A 120 9.82 10.58 18.01
N ARG A 121 8.71 11.14 18.50
CA ARG A 121 8.46 11.31 19.93
C ARG A 121 8.45 9.99 20.69
N VAL A 122 7.76 8.97 20.16
CA VAL A 122 7.71 7.62 20.76
C VAL A 122 9.09 6.97 20.80
N ARG A 123 9.94 7.27 19.83
CA ARG A 123 11.33 6.77 19.77
C ARG A 123 12.33 7.62 20.59
N GLY A 124 11.87 8.62 21.36
CA GLY A 124 12.73 9.51 22.13
C GLY A 124 13.57 10.48 21.28
N GLN A 125 13.22 10.64 20.00
CA GLN A 125 13.91 11.55 19.07
C GLN A 125 13.34 12.96 19.14
N LYS A 126 14.18 13.97 18.95
CA LYS A 126 13.73 15.38 18.84
C LYS A 126 12.97 15.60 17.53
N GLY A 127 11.89 16.37 17.59
CA GLY A 127 11.05 16.70 16.44
C GLY A 127 9.97 17.71 16.83
N PRO A 128 9.15 18.16 15.86
CA PRO A 128 8.01 19.04 16.14
C PRO A 128 6.99 18.36 17.07
N ASP A 129 6.18 19.16 17.74
CA ASP A 129 5.08 18.63 18.57
C ASP A 129 3.94 18.09 17.67
N PRO A 130 3.65 16.77 17.68
CA PRO A 130 2.61 16.18 16.85
C PRO A 130 1.20 16.73 17.16
N PHE A 131 0.96 17.16 18.38
CA PHE A 131 -0.34 17.71 18.77
C PHE A 131 -0.52 19.14 18.28
N GLN A 132 0.55 19.93 18.20
CA GLN A 132 0.52 21.26 17.62
C GLN A 132 0.30 21.18 16.10
N LEU A 133 1.03 20.34 15.39
CA LEU A 133 0.82 20.09 13.96
C LEU A 133 -0.63 19.69 13.65
N ARG A 134 -1.20 18.84 14.49
CA ARG A 134 -2.61 18.44 14.33
C ARG A 134 -3.57 19.61 14.53
N LYS A 135 -3.34 20.48 15.52
CA LYS A 135 -4.19 21.68 15.74
C LYS A 135 -4.15 22.62 14.54
N GLU A 136 -2.95 22.91 14.03
CA GLU A 136 -2.76 23.77 12.86
C GLU A 136 -3.49 23.23 11.64
N PHE A 137 -3.48 21.91 11.43
CA PHE A 137 -4.20 21.25 10.34
C PHE A 137 -5.73 21.42 10.43
N PHE A 138 -6.33 21.39 11.61
CA PHE A 138 -7.79 21.57 11.77
C PHE A 138 -8.24 23.02 11.77
N LEU A 139 -7.33 23.99 11.86
CA LEU A 139 -7.62 25.42 11.86
C LEU A 139 -7.37 26.07 10.47
N SER A 140 -6.74 25.34 9.54
CA SER A 140 -6.50 25.73 8.14
C SER A 140 -7.56 25.16 7.20
#